data_9e317086091444e5f713d666efa25528
#
_entry.id   9e317086091444e5f713d666efa25528
#
_cell.length_a   1.000
_cell.length_b   1.000
_cell.length_c   1.000
_cell.angle_alpha   90.00
_cell.angle_beta   90.00
_cell.angle_gamma   90.00
#
_symmetry.space_group_name_H-M   'P 1'
#
loop_
_entity.id
_entity.type
_entity.pdbx_description
1 polymer ?
#
loop_
_entity_poly.entity_id
_entity_poly.type
_entity_poly.pdbx_seq_one_letter_code
_entity_poly.pdbx_strand_id
1 'polypeptide(L)'
;MPTSMIVTNDRDVQHLVSSVRKIIGDEGHCSVAFSSQGMKCTDFVLRGLPQNALMHTWLREAAEYAFKKECSDTELESMKRFTKMRCYSDTKQPFLVQTLINPETKASKIDVASSTKWTKGEMSYYLDWMQAFFIEQGLMLEAKGEYLELAESQNE
;
A
#
# COMPACT_ATOMS: atom_id res chain seq x y z
N MET A 1 -13.68 -16.50 -4.42
CA MET A 1 -12.44 -17.00 -3.79
C MET A 1 -11.25 -16.66 -4.67
N PRO A 2 -10.19 -16.03 -4.13
CA PRO A 2 -8.99 -15.83 -4.92
C PRO A 2 -8.32 -17.16 -5.25
N THR A 3 -7.99 -17.33 -6.51
CA THR A 3 -7.25 -18.50 -7.00
C THR A 3 -5.81 -18.08 -7.24
N SER A 4 -4.87 -18.82 -6.73
CA SER A 4 -3.45 -18.59 -7.01
C SER A 4 -2.89 -19.69 -7.89
N MET A 5 -2.01 -19.30 -8.82
CA MET A 5 -1.27 -20.26 -9.63
C MET A 5 0.15 -19.74 -9.88
N ILE A 6 1.07 -20.65 -10.07
CA ILE A 6 2.43 -20.32 -10.45
C ILE A 6 2.52 -20.42 -11.97
N VAL A 7 2.99 -19.35 -12.61
CA VAL A 7 3.14 -19.25 -14.05
C VAL A 7 4.62 -19.35 -14.40
N THR A 8 5.01 -20.40 -15.09
CA THR A 8 6.40 -20.70 -15.44
C THR A 8 6.63 -20.86 -16.94
N ASN A 9 5.57 -20.99 -17.73
CA ASN A 9 5.64 -21.24 -19.15
C ASN A 9 4.38 -20.73 -19.88
N ASP A 10 4.40 -20.78 -21.20
CA ASP A 10 3.30 -20.27 -22.05
C ASP A 10 1.98 -21.02 -21.84
N ARG A 11 2.04 -22.29 -21.48
CA ARG A 11 0.83 -23.08 -21.19
C ARG A 11 0.12 -22.54 -19.94
N ASP A 12 0.90 -22.19 -18.92
CA ASP A 12 0.37 -21.60 -17.69
C ASP A 12 -0.24 -20.23 -17.97
N VAL A 13 0.37 -19.43 -18.86
CA VAL A 13 -0.19 -18.15 -19.30
C VAL A 13 -1.54 -18.33 -19.97
N GLN A 14 -1.67 -19.31 -20.86
CA GLN A 14 -2.95 -19.60 -21.53
C GLN A 14 -4.01 -20.05 -20.52
N HIS A 15 -3.63 -20.85 -19.54
CA HIS A 15 -4.53 -21.28 -18.48
C HIS A 15 -5.00 -20.10 -17.63
N LEU A 16 -4.09 -19.18 -17.29
CA LEU A 16 -4.42 -17.94 -16.57
C LEU A 16 -5.42 -17.09 -17.36
N VAL A 17 -5.19 -16.88 -18.64
CA VAL A 17 -6.09 -16.10 -19.52
C VAL A 17 -7.49 -16.75 -19.57
N SER A 18 -7.57 -18.06 -19.66
CA SER A 18 -8.85 -18.79 -19.66
C SER A 18 -9.60 -18.61 -18.34
N SER A 19 -8.88 -18.69 -17.22
CA SER A 19 -9.46 -18.47 -15.88
C SER A 19 -9.98 -17.06 -15.70
N VAL A 20 -9.23 -16.06 -16.16
CA VAL A 20 -9.64 -14.64 -16.11
C VAL A 20 -10.92 -14.43 -16.93
N ARG A 21 -10.99 -14.97 -18.15
CA ARG A 21 -12.18 -14.87 -19.02
C ARG A 21 -13.40 -15.48 -18.38
N LYS A 22 -13.24 -16.62 -17.73
CA LYS A 22 -14.33 -17.30 -17.02
C LYS A 22 -14.87 -16.44 -15.87
N ILE A 23 -13.98 -15.87 -15.05
CA ILE A 23 -14.37 -15.01 -13.93
C ILE A 23 -15.10 -13.77 -14.45
N ILE A 24 -14.61 -13.13 -15.52
CA ILE A 24 -15.27 -11.98 -16.12
C ILE A 24 -16.66 -12.35 -16.63
N GLY A 25 -16.82 -13.54 -17.24
CA GLY A 25 -18.12 -14.03 -17.70
C GLY A 25 -19.11 -14.28 -16.57
N ASP A 26 -18.64 -14.80 -15.46
CA ASP A 26 -19.50 -15.15 -14.30
C ASP A 26 -19.78 -13.94 -13.40
N GLU A 27 -18.81 -13.09 -13.14
CA GLU A 27 -18.86 -12.02 -12.15
C GLU A 27 -18.81 -10.61 -12.75
N GLY A 28 -18.58 -10.49 -14.06
CA GLY A 28 -18.53 -9.20 -14.77
C GLY A 28 -17.22 -8.43 -14.59
N HIS A 29 -16.34 -8.87 -13.69
CA HIS A 29 -15.03 -8.24 -13.47
C HIS A 29 -14.02 -9.25 -12.92
N CYS A 30 -12.76 -8.94 -13.09
CA CYS A 30 -11.67 -9.74 -12.52
C CYS A 30 -10.51 -8.83 -12.15
N SER A 31 -9.89 -9.13 -11.02
CA SER A 31 -8.65 -8.49 -10.60
C SER A 31 -7.54 -9.52 -10.55
N VAL A 32 -6.38 -9.18 -11.09
CA VAL A 32 -5.23 -10.09 -11.16
C VAL A 32 -4.01 -9.41 -10.55
N ALA A 33 -3.33 -10.11 -9.66
CA ALA A 33 -2.08 -9.67 -9.08
C ALA A 33 -0.95 -10.63 -9.44
N PHE A 34 0.22 -10.08 -9.68
CA PHE A 34 1.41 -10.85 -10.01
C PHE A 34 2.51 -10.63 -8.97
N SER A 35 3.25 -11.68 -8.68
CA SER A 35 4.45 -11.62 -7.86
C SER A 35 5.55 -12.44 -8.50
N SER A 36 6.74 -11.87 -8.62
CA SER A 36 7.92 -12.55 -9.16
C SER A 36 8.60 -13.47 -8.16
N GLN A 37 8.18 -13.46 -6.89
CA GLN A 37 8.85 -14.20 -5.81
C GLN A 37 8.04 -15.41 -5.30
N GLY A 38 7.05 -15.87 -6.04
CA GLY A 38 6.23 -17.02 -5.63
C GLY A 38 5.34 -16.75 -4.42
N MET A 39 5.09 -15.49 -4.09
CA MET A 39 4.15 -15.13 -3.03
C MET A 39 2.74 -15.50 -3.45
N LYS A 40 1.98 -16.08 -2.52
CA LYS A 40 0.57 -16.37 -2.77
C LYS A 40 -0.18 -15.08 -3.08
N CYS A 41 -0.91 -15.03 -4.19
CA CYS A 41 -1.78 -13.90 -4.53
C CYS A 41 -3.04 -13.89 -3.64
N THR A 42 -2.87 -13.97 -2.35
CA THR A 42 -3.97 -13.75 -1.39
C THR A 42 -4.26 -12.27 -1.19
N ASP A 43 -3.70 -11.41 -2.04
CA ASP A 43 -3.33 -10.06 -1.65
C ASP A 43 -4.22 -8.97 -2.25
N PHE A 44 -5.34 -9.34 -2.86
CA PHE A 44 -6.44 -8.40 -3.07
C PHE A 44 -7.26 -8.14 -1.80
N VAL A 45 -6.79 -8.68 -0.68
CA VAL A 45 -7.34 -8.36 0.61
C VAL A 45 -6.88 -6.94 0.98
N LEU A 46 -7.81 -6.13 1.45
CA LEU A 46 -7.48 -4.82 2.02
C LEU A 46 -6.38 -4.97 3.06
N ARG A 47 -5.58 -3.93 3.21
CA ARG A 47 -4.47 -3.90 4.16
C ARG A 47 -4.85 -4.49 5.52
N GLY A 48 -3.97 -5.28 6.09
CA GLY A 48 -4.19 -5.87 7.40
C GLY A 48 -4.08 -4.84 8.53
N LEU A 49 -4.71 -5.11 9.66
CA LEU A 49 -4.58 -4.31 10.88
C LEU A 49 -3.11 -4.10 11.30
N PRO A 50 -2.23 -5.12 11.25
CA PRO A 50 -0.81 -4.93 11.58
C PRO A 50 -0.11 -3.91 10.69
N GLN A 51 -0.34 -3.93 9.38
CA GLN A 51 0.25 -2.95 8.47
C GLN A 51 -0.24 -1.54 8.77
N ASN A 52 -1.52 -1.37 9.08
CA ASN A 52 -2.08 -0.08 9.44
C ASN A 52 -1.46 0.43 10.76
N ALA A 53 -1.37 -0.42 11.76
CA ALA A 53 -0.76 -0.07 13.05
C ALA A 53 0.73 0.30 12.87
N LEU A 54 1.47 -0.46 12.06
CA LEU A 54 2.86 -0.18 11.75
C LEU A 54 3.01 1.17 11.04
N MET A 55 2.16 1.46 10.06
CA MET A 55 2.16 2.76 9.38
C MET A 55 1.99 3.91 10.37
N HIS A 56 1.00 3.82 11.26
CA HIS A 56 0.77 4.87 12.25
C HIS A 56 1.94 5.01 13.23
N THR A 57 2.53 3.90 13.67
CA THR A 57 3.71 3.92 14.55
C THR A 57 4.89 4.60 13.86
N TRP A 58 5.18 4.23 12.62
CA TRP A 58 6.28 4.83 11.85
C TRP A 58 6.04 6.32 11.55
N LEU A 59 4.82 6.70 11.23
CA LEU A 59 4.47 8.11 11.02
C LEU A 59 4.66 8.92 12.29
N ARG A 60 4.31 8.36 13.44
CA ARG A 60 4.53 9.00 14.74
C ARG A 60 6.02 9.16 15.03
N GLU A 61 6.81 8.10 14.87
CA GLU A 61 8.27 8.15 15.03
C GLU A 61 8.91 9.19 14.09
N ALA A 62 8.47 9.21 12.84
CA ALA A 62 8.96 10.18 11.86
C ALA A 62 8.60 11.62 12.24
N ALA A 63 7.38 11.85 12.71
CA ALA A 63 6.94 13.17 13.16
C ALA A 63 7.72 13.63 14.40
N GLU A 64 7.92 12.77 15.37
CA GLU A 64 8.72 13.07 16.57
C GLU A 64 10.17 13.39 16.20
N TYR A 65 10.73 12.66 15.27
CA TYR A 65 12.08 12.90 14.75
C TYR A 65 12.18 14.25 14.03
N ALA A 66 11.22 14.56 13.16
CA ALA A 66 11.22 15.79 12.36
C ALA A 66 10.96 17.04 13.19
N PHE A 67 9.98 16.98 14.09
CA PHE A 67 9.58 18.12 14.92
C PHE A 67 10.33 18.19 16.25
N LYS A 68 11.06 17.17 16.63
CA LYS A 68 11.86 17.06 17.86
C LYS A 68 11.06 17.30 19.13
N LYS A 69 9.82 16.84 19.14
CA LYS A 69 8.89 16.92 20.26
C LYS A 69 7.90 15.75 20.17
N GLU A 70 7.16 15.52 21.24
CA GLU A 70 6.09 14.55 21.27
C GLU A 70 5.05 14.85 20.16
N CYS A 71 4.63 13.83 19.44
CA CYS A 71 3.76 13.98 18.28
C CYS A 71 2.32 14.22 18.71
N SER A 72 1.75 15.34 18.31
CA SER A 72 0.32 15.61 18.40
C SER A 72 -0.41 15.05 17.16
N ASP A 73 -1.75 15.01 17.22
CA ASP A 73 -2.57 14.56 16.08
C ASP A 73 -2.35 15.45 14.85
N THR A 74 -2.12 16.74 15.04
CA THR A 74 -1.86 17.68 13.95
C THR A 74 -0.54 17.35 13.23
N GLU A 75 0.53 17.10 13.98
CA GLU A 75 1.81 16.71 13.39
C GLU A 75 1.72 15.35 12.72
N LEU A 76 0.96 14.42 13.28
CA LEU A 76 0.74 13.11 12.68
C LEU A 76 0.05 13.23 11.32
N GLU A 77 -1.01 14.01 11.22
CA GLU A 77 -1.71 14.26 9.96
C GLU A 77 -0.82 15.00 8.95
N SER A 78 -0.03 15.97 9.41
CA SER A 78 0.94 16.66 8.55
C SER A 78 2.00 15.70 8.00
N MET A 79 2.53 14.81 8.83
CA MET A 79 3.50 13.82 8.41
C MET A 79 2.89 12.81 7.43
N LYS A 80 1.68 12.39 7.68
CA LYS A 80 0.91 11.51 6.80
C LYS A 80 0.77 12.12 5.40
N ARG A 81 0.35 13.37 5.34
CA ARG A 81 0.21 14.12 4.09
C ARG A 81 1.56 14.29 3.39
N PHE A 82 2.57 14.70 4.11
CA PHE A 82 3.92 14.89 3.57
C PHE A 82 4.47 13.61 2.96
N THR A 83 4.42 12.50 3.67
CA THR A 83 4.97 11.22 3.21
C THR A 83 4.25 10.69 1.98
N LYS A 84 2.93 10.78 1.92
CA LYS A 84 2.15 10.38 0.75
C LYS A 84 2.47 11.22 -0.48
N MET A 85 2.53 12.53 -0.33
CA MET A 85 2.87 13.43 -1.44
C MET A 85 4.31 13.26 -1.89
N ARG A 86 5.23 13.06 -0.97
CA ARG A 86 6.63 12.81 -1.31
C ARG A 86 6.81 11.47 -2.01
N CYS A 87 6.17 10.43 -1.52
CA CYS A 87 6.17 9.12 -2.16
C CYS A 87 5.59 9.22 -3.58
N TYR A 88 4.50 9.93 -3.76
CA TYR A 88 3.93 10.17 -5.09
C TYR A 88 4.89 10.94 -5.99
N SER A 89 5.55 11.97 -5.48
CA SER A 89 6.54 12.73 -6.23
C SER A 89 7.69 11.85 -6.72
N ASP A 90 8.15 10.93 -5.88
CA ASP A 90 9.27 10.05 -6.19
C ASP A 90 8.88 8.87 -7.10
N THR A 91 7.68 8.32 -6.93
CA THR A 91 7.29 7.03 -7.54
C THR A 91 6.17 7.14 -8.57
N LYS A 92 5.38 8.19 -8.53
CA LYS A 92 4.19 8.41 -9.40
C LYS A 92 3.13 7.31 -9.30
N GLN A 93 3.06 6.62 -8.16
CA GLN A 93 2.06 5.58 -7.95
C GLN A 93 0.67 6.21 -7.73
N PRO A 94 -0.33 5.87 -8.56
CA PRO A 94 -1.62 6.54 -8.55
C PRO A 94 -2.46 6.31 -7.29
N PHE A 95 -2.23 5.21 -6.56
CA PHE A 95 -2.99 4.92 -5.33
C PHE A 95 -2.72 5.91 -4.20
N LEU A 96 -1.61 6.65 -4.27
CA LEU A 96 -1.19 7.62 -3.24
C LEU A 96 -2.01 8.90 -3.25
N VAL A 97 -2.65 9.21 -4.36
CA VAL A 97 -3.36 10.47 -4.56
C VAL A 97 -4.76 10.25 -5.12
N GLN A 98 -5.60 11.26 -4.95
CA GLN A 98 -6.92 11.31 -5.54
C GLN A 98 -7.12 12.65 -6.23
N THR A 99 -7.97 12.68 -7.25
CA THR A 99 -8.35 13.91 -7.91
C THR A 99 -9.65 14.43 -7.32
N LEU A 100 -9.62 15.64 -6.79
CA LEU A 100 -10.80 16.34 -6.30
C LEU A 100 -11.27 17.31 -7.39
N ILE A 101 -12.56 17.26 -7.74
CA ILE A 101 -13.16 18.14 -8.72
C ILE A 101 -14.12 19.08 -8.00
N ASN A 102 -13.91 20.39 -8.15
CA ASN A 102 -14.85 21.39 -7.64
C ASN A 102 -16.10 21.37 -8.53
N PRO A 103 -17.31 21.08 -8.00
CA PRO A 103 -18.52 21.01 -8.79
C PRO A 103 -18.96 22.34 -9.39
N GLU A 104 -18.56 23.47 -8.81
CA GLU A 104 -18.93 24.80 -9.29
C GLU A 104 -17.98 25.31 -10.40
N THR A 105 -16.67 25.22 -10.18
CA THR A 105 -15.65 25.73 -11.10
C THR A 105 -15.13 24.69 -12.08
N LYS A 106 -15.42 23.39 -11.83
CA LYS A 106 -14.86 22.23 -12.56
C LYS A 106 -13.34 22.16 -12.52
N ALA A 107 -12.71 22.91 -11.63
CA ALA A 107 -11.27 22.84 -11.41
C ALA A 107 -10.92 21.51 -10.73
N SER A 108 -9.85 20.87 -11.19
CA SER A 108 -9.32 19.65 -10.57
C SER A 108 -8.11 19.96 -9.68
N LYS A 109 -8.02 19.24 -8.57
CA LYS A 109 -6.91 19.33 -7.63
C LYS A 109 -6.48 17.92 -7.24
N ILE A 110 -5.18 17.70 -7.21
CA ILE A 110 -4.61 16.44 -6.70
C ILE A 110 -4.38 16.60 -5.19
N ASP A 111 -4.87 15.63 -4.44
CA ASP A 111 -4.68 15.55 -3.00
C ASP A 111 -4.33 14.12 -2.58
N VAL A 112 -3.89 13.94 -1.33
CA VAL A 112 -3.55 12.61 -0.83
C VAL A 112 -4.78 11.73 -0.72
N ALA A 113 -4.62 10.45 -1.09
CA ALA A 113 -5.69 9.46 -0.96
C ALA A 113 -5.73 8.89 0.46
N SER A 114 -6.93 8.52 0.92
CA SER A 114 -7.07 7.75 2.15
C SER A 114 -6.49 6.34 1.96
N SER A 115 -5.72 5.89 2.93
CA SER A 115 -5.15 4.54 2.92
C SER A 115 -6.16 3.44 3.29
N THR A 116 -7.40 3.78 3.64
CA THR A 116 -8.42 2.82 4.03
C THR A 116 -8.79 1.83 2.94
N LYS A 117 -8.65 2.23 1.68
CA LYS A 117 -8.97 1.41 0.50
C LYS A 117 -7.75 0.78 -0.16
N TRP A 118 -6.57 0.94 0.41
CA TRP A 118 -5.36 0.36 -0.15
C TRP A 118 -5.34 -1.16 0.04
N THR A 119 -4.80 -1.84 -0.95
CA THR A 119 -4.49 -3.28 -0.84
C THR A 119 -3.27 -3.49 0.06
N LYS A 120 -3.03 -4.73 0.48
CA LYS A 120 -1.81 -5.09 1.22
C LYS A 120 -0.54 -4.74 0.42
N GLY A 121 -0.55 -5.01 -0.89
CA GLY A 121 0.58 -4.69 -1.77
C GLY A 121 0.85 -3.20 -1.85
N GLU A 122 -0.18 -2.39 -1.97
CA GLU A 122 -0.06 -0.92 -1.96
C GLU A 122 0.47 -0.40 -0.63
N MET A 123 -0.04 -0.91 0.48
CA MET A 123 0.47 -0.54 1.81
C MET A 123 1.92 -0.98 2.00
N SER A 124 2.28 -2.20 1.59
CA SER A 124 3.67 -2.67 1.65
C SER A 124 4.61 -1.80 0.83
N TYR A 125 4.19 -1.41 -0.37
CA TYR A 125 4.95 -0.50 -1.22
C TYR A 125 5.24 0.84 -0.53
N TYR A 126 4.21 1.43 0.06
CA TYR A 126 4.33 2.68 0.79
C TYR A 126 5.23 2.56 2.02
N LEU A 127 5.07 1.49 2.79
CA LEU A 127 5.91 1.23 3.97
C LEU A 127 7.40 1.02 3.59
N ASP A 128 7.67 0.28 2.52
CA ASP A 128 9.03 0.08 2.01
C ASP A 128 9.66 1.40 1.56
N TRP A 129 8.90 2.23 0.84
CA TRP A 129 9.35 3.55 0.46
C TRP A 129 9.64 4.42 1.68
N MET A 130 8.75 4.41 2.67
CA MET A 130 8.90 5.18 3.91
C MET A 130 10.17 4.79 4.65
N GLN A 131 10.43 3.51 4.79
CA GLN A 131 11.63 2.99 5.44
C GLN A 131 12.91 3.45 4.71
N ALA A 132 12.96 3.31 3.38
CA ALA A 132 14.09 3.75 2.58
C ALA A 132 14.29 5.27 2.63
N PHE A 133 13.20 6.04 2.56
CA PHE A 133 13.26 7.50 2.63
C PHE A 133 13.82 7.99 3.97
N PHE A 134 13.30 7.48 5.09
CA PHE A 134 13.71 7.95 6.40
C PHE A 134 15.10 7.48 6.80
N ILE A 135 15.57 6.33 6.33
CA ILE A 135 16.95 5.91 6.59
C ILE A 135 17.96 6.87 5.95
N GLU A 136 17.64 7.42 4.78
CA GLU A 136 18.44 8.47 4.15
C GLU A 136 18.46 9.77 4.96
N GLN A 137 17.39 10.01 5.72
CA GLN A 137 17.29 11.17 6.62
C GLN A 137 17.92 10.93 8.00
N GLY A 138 18.45 9.75 8.26
CA GLY A 138 19.07 9.39 9.52
C GLY A 138 18.15 8.72 10.54
N LEU A 139 16.93 8.36 10.15
CA LEU A 139 15.97 7.65 11.00
C LEU A 139 15.72 6.24 10.48
N MET A 140 16.07 5.24 11.31
CA MET A 140 15.77 3.85 10.98
C MET A 140 14.41 3.46 11.54
N LEU A 141 13.46 3.18 10.64
CA LEU A 141 12.15 2.66 10.99
C LEU A 141 12.18 1.14 10.99
N GLU A 142 11.90 0.53 12.12
CA GLU A 142 11.93 -0.92 12.28
C GLU A 142 10.57 -1.45 12.69
N ALA A 143 10.18 -2.59 12.11
CA ALA A 143 9.03 -3.33 12.59
C ALA A 143 9.41 -4.04 13.88
N LYS A 144 8.69 -3.75 14.97
CA LYS A 144 8.88 -4.45 16.25
C LYS A 144 8.36 -5.88 16.14
N GLY A 145 8.90 -6.81 16.92
CA GLY A 145 8.62 -8.24 16.84
C GLY A 145 7.13 -8.59 16.79
N GLU A 146 6.31 -7.93 17.59
CA GLU A 146 4.85 -8.13 17.60
C GLU A 146 4.19 -7.87 16.23
N TYR A 147 4.67 -6.88 15.47
CA TYR A 147 4.16 -6.60 14.13
C TYR A 147 4.63 -7.62 13.12
N LEU A 148 5.85 -8.12 13.25
CA LEU A 148 6.37 -9.18 12.39
C LEU A 148 5.59 -10.47 12.58
N GLU A 149 5.32 -10.87 13.81
CA GLU A 149 4.54 -12.06 14.13
C GLU A 149 3.11 -11.97 13.57
N LEU A 150 2.46 -10.82 13.73
CA LEU A 150 1.12 -10.59 13.18
C LEU A 150 1.12 -10.56 11.66
N ALA A 151 2.15 -9.98 11.04
CA ALA A 151 2.29 -9.96 9.58
C ALA A 151 2.51 -11.38 9.03
N GLU A 152 3.35 -12.19 9.69
CA GLU A 152 3.59 -13.57 9.32
C GLU A 152 2.33 -14.43 9.48
N SER A 153 1.57 -14.26 10.55
CA SER A 153 0.33 -15.00 10.78
C SER A 153 -0.75 -14.71 9.74
N GLN A 154 -0.71 -13.55 9.10
CA GLN A 154 -1.66 -13.18 8.05
C GLN A 154 -1.24 -13.66 6.65
N ASN A 155 0.00 -14.07 6.48
CA ASN A 155 0.52 -14.59 5.23
C ASN A 155 0.42 -16.12 5.11
N GLU A 156 -0.08 -16.78 6.13
CA GLU A 156 -0.34 -18.25 6.10
C GLU A 156 -1.69 -18.62 5.45
#